data_3c4309c6614db95d9a10e3bedbf44376
#
_entry.id   3c4309c6614db95d9a10e3bedbf44376
#
_cell.length_a   1.000
_cell.length_b   1.000
_cell.length_c   1.000
_cell.angle_alpha   90.00
_cell.angle_beta   90.00
_cell.angle_gamma   90.00
#
_symmetry.space_group_name_H-M   'P 1'
#
loop_
_entity.id
_entity.type
_entity.pdbx_description
1 polymer ?
#
loop_
_entity_poly.entity_id
_entity_poly.type
_entity_poly.pdbx_seq_one_letter_code
_entity_poly.pdbx_strand_id
1 'polypeptide(L)'
;MGGSMLVPSFASAKAATSLPRATTTVPTVIGYANEKGLLIERVTYPNRNTQTSIVANLFKPAGFDQNKKYAAIVVTHPIGGVKEQTAGLYAQKLAEQGFITLAYDASYQGESGGEPHLMELPSARVDDISCSIDFLSTLSYVDANRIGSLGICGGGGYVLSAAQTEQRIKAVATVSAAEIGDLRRNGLSNSRTYEQRMQLLKDAAEQRTREARGEAIRLTPTVPESTKDFTENTPVMYREGYEYYRTARGQHPNAPARAVFSSIPSQMAFYGFEQLETISPRPALMIAGAKADSLYFSELAYQKTQEPKELFLVPGASHIDMYDKPQYVTPAVTKLTAFYQQYLA
;
A
#
# COMPACT_ATOMS: atom_id res chain seq x y z
N MET A 1 -10.92 33.21 42.70
CA MET A 1 -12.22 32.71 42.21
C MET A 1 -11.93 31.63 41.14
N GLY A 2 -11.99 30.38 41.57
CA GLY A 2 -11.70 29.23 40.67
C GLY A 2 -12.98 28.80 39.94
N GLY A 3 -13.06 29.01 38.66
CA GLY A 3 -14.11 28.49 37.82
C GLY A 3 -13.86 27.04 37.48
N SER A 4 -14.62 26.12 38.07
CA SER A 4 -14.62 24.69 37.68
C SER A 4 -15.33 24.55 36.34
N MET A 5 -14.59 24.14 35.27
CA MET A 5 -15.21 23.72 34.03
C MET A 5 -15.86 22.36 34.23
N LEU A 6 -17.16 22.32 34.16
CA LEU A 6 -17.94 21.08 34.08
C LEU A 6 -17.70 20.42 32.70
N VAL A 7 -17.06 19.27 32.71
CA VAL A 7 -16.97 18.41 31.54
C VAL A 7 -18.34 17.73 31.37
N PRO A 8 -19.03 17.85 30.23
CA PRO A 8 -20.30 17.17 30.04
C PRO A 8 -20.11 15.65 30.06
N SER A 9 -20.83 14.96 30.95
CA SER A 9 -20.93 13.52 30.98
C SER A 9 -21.73 13.04 29.76
N PHE A 10 -21.07 12.38 28.83
CA PHE A 10 -21.78 11.69 27.75
C PHE A 10 -22.47 10.45 28.32
N ALA A 11 -23.79 10.44 28.25
CA ALA A 11 -24.58 9.26 28.59
C ALA A 11 -24.12 8.05 27.76
N SER A 12 -23.96 6.91 28.43
CA SER A 12 -23.61 5.63 27.82
C SER A 12 -24.55 5.34 26.64
N ALA A 13 -24.00 5.37 25.43
CA ALA A 13 -24.74 4.96 24.24
C ALA A 13 -25.09 3.48 24.38
N LYS A 14 -26.39 3.14 24.28
CA LYS A 14 -26.85 1.75 24.13
C LYS A 14 -26.03 1.11 23.02
N ALA A 15 -25.53 -0.11 23.27
CA ALA A 15 -24.80 -0.89 22.30
C ALA A 15 -25.58 -0.94 20.97
N ALA A 16 -24.97 -0.44 19.93
CA ALA A 16 -25.54 -0.52 18.60
C ALA A 16 -25.77 -1.99 18.25
N THR A 17 -26.94 -2.29 17.74
CA THR A 17 -27.26 -3.59 17.12
C THR A 17 -26.12 -3.97 16.19
N SER A 18 -25.58 -5.18 16.39
CA SER A 18 -24.46 -5.71 15.62
C SER A 18 -24.62 -5.41 14.13
N LEU A 19 -23.62 -4.72 13.55
CA LEU A 19 -23.51 -4.60 12.10
C LEU A 19 -23.63 -6.00 11.47
N PRO A 20 -24.29 -6.15 10.33
CA PRO A 20 -24.40 -7.45 9.67
C PRO A 20 -22.99 -7.99 9.47
N ARG A 21 -22.77 -9.21 9.96
CA ARG A 21 -21.49 -9.91 9.83
C ARG A 21 -21.25 -10.08 8.33
N ALA A 22 -20.22 -9.42 7.82
CA ALA A 22 -19.85 -9.57 6.43
C ALA A 22 -19.64 -11.06 6.12
N THR A 23 -20.31 -11.56 5.11
CA THR A 23 -20.13 -12.93 4.62
C THR A 23 -18.73 -13.00 4.01
N THR A 24 -17.76 -13.49 4.79
CA THR A 24 -16.48 -13.93 4.24
C THR A 24 -16.77 -15.10 3.31
N THR A 25 -16.47 -14.94 2.03
CA THR A 25 -16.56 -16.05 1.07
C THR A 25 -15.57 -17.14 1.49
N VAL A 26 -15.97 -18.40 1.29
CA VAL A 26 -15.06 -19.53 1.51
C VAL A 26 -13.81 -19.32 0.67
N PRO A 27 -12.59 -19.39 1.25
CA PRO A 27 -11.36 -19.23 0.50
C PRO A 27 -11.31 -20.22 -0.66
N THR A 28 -11.05 -19.72 -1.87
CA THR A 28 -10.87 -20.57 -3.04
C THR A 28 -9.38 -20.78 -3.26
N VAL A 29 -8.93 -22.02 -3.21
CA VAL A 29 -7.55 -22.38 -3.55
C VAL A 29 -7.35 -22.09 -5.04
N ILE A 30 -6.45 -21.15 -5.37
CA ILE A 30 -6.10 -20.81 -6.76
C ILE A 30 -4.84 -21.51 -7.24
N GLY A 31 -4.15 -22.24 -6.37
CA GLY A 31 -3.01 -23.07 -6.73
C GLY A 31 -1.91 -23.12 -5.69
N TYR A 32 -0.87 -23.85 -6.05
CA TYR A 32 0.39 -23.85 -5.33
C TYR A 32 1.35 -22.91 -6.04
N ALA A 33 1.89 -21.93 -5.32
CA ALA A 33 2.95 -21.12 -5.86
C ALA A 33 4.24 -21.93 -5.81
N ASN A 34 4.75 -22.24 -6.97
CA ASN A 34 6.06 -22.81 -7.21
C ASN A 34 6.34 -24.23 -6.64
N GLU A 35 7.53 -24.72 -6.96
CA GLU A 35 8.13 -25.99 -6.51
C GLU A 35 8.32 -26.07 -4.97
N LYS A 36 8.15 -24.97 -4.25
CA LYS A 36 8.35 -24.88 -2.79
C LYS A 36 7.11 -25.24 -1.97
N GLY A 37 5.98 -25.55 -2.61
CA GLY A 37 4.78 -26.03 -1.94
C GLY A 37 4.01 -24.98 -1.12
N LEU A 38 4.12 -23.69 -1.48
CA LEU A 38 3.26 -22.64 -0.94
C LEU A 38 1.82 -22.84 -1.41
N LEU A 39 0.86 -22.61 -0.54
CA LEU A 39 -0.56 -22.59 -0.89
C LEU A 39 -1.03 -21.15 -1.05
N ILE A 40 -1.67 -20.85 -2.19
CA ILE A 40 -2.30 -19.56 -2.43
C ILE A 40 -3.82 -19.74 -2.43
N GLU A 41 -4.49 -18.95 -1.60
CA GLU A 41 -5.94 -18.88 -1.56
C GLU A 41 -6.42 -17.50 -1.97
N ARG A 42 -7.38 -17.44 -2.90
CA ARG A 42 -8.11 -16.20 -3.18
C ARG A 42 -9.15 -15.99 -2.09
N VAL A 43 -9.12 -14.84 -1.45
CA VAL A 43 -10.03 -14.48 -0.36
C VAL A 43 -10.71 -13.15 -0.65
N THR A 44 -11.87 -12.93 -0.05
CA THR A 44 -12.62 -11.68 -0.18
C THR A 44 -13.12 -11.25 1.19
N TYR A 45 -12.98 -9.98 1.50
CA TYR A 45 -13.47 -9.37 2.75
C TYR A 45 -13.89 -7.91 2.50
N PRO A 46 -14.76 -7.33 3.34
CA PRO A 46 -15.23 -5.96 3.13
C PRO A 46 -14.22 -4.92 3.62
N ASN A 47 -14.14 -3.79 2.92
CA ASN A 47 -13.75 -2.54 3.54
C ASN A 47 -14.99 -1.93 4.21
N ARG A 48 -14.91 -1.66 5.51
CA ARG A 48 -16.07 -1.22 6.31
C ARG A 48 -16.51 0.20 5.98
N ASN A 49 -15.59 1.08 5.61
CA ASN A 49 -15.86 2.49 5.39
C ASN A 49 -16.32 2.76 3.95
N THR A 50 -15.68 2.14 2.97
CA THR A 50 -16.06 2.30 1.56
C THR A 50 -17.19 1.37 1.13
N GLN A 51 -17.51 0.35 1.95
CA GLN A 51 -18.46 -0.73 1.62
C GLN A 51 -18.05 -1.52 0.36
N THR A 52 -16.78 -1.42 -0.04
CA THR A 52 -16.25 -2.19 -1.16
C THR A 52 -15.87 -3.61 -0.73
N SER A 53 -15.87 -4.53 -1.68
CA SER A 53 -15.34 -5.88 -1.50
C SER A 53 -13.86 -5.87 -1.86
N ILE A 54 -12.99 -6.23 -0.93
CA ILE A 54 -11.55 -6.35 -1.16
C ILE A 54 -11.23 -7.78 -1.57
N VAL A 55 -10.49 -7.94 -2.66
CA VAL A 55 -10.03 -9.23 -3.16
C VAL A 55 -8.53 -9.36 -2.92
N ALA A 56 -8.10 -10.48 -2.34
CA ALA A 56 -6.71 -10.70 -1.97
C ALA A 56 -6.25 -12.13 -2.25
N ASN A 57 -4.93 -12.28 -2.40
CA ASN A 57 -4.23 -13.55 -2.40
C ASN A 57 -3.60 -13.76 -1.01
N LEU A 58 -4.04 -14.80 -0.32
CA LEU A 58 -3.51 -15.26 0.95
C LEU A 58 -2.48 -16.37 0.70
N PHE A 59 -1.24 -16.13 1.06
CA PHE A 59 -0.16 -17.08 0.92
C PHE A 59 0.09 -17.77 2.26
N LYS A 60 0.16 -19.10 2.24
CA LYS A 60 0.51 -19.94 3.38
C LYS A 60 1.85 -20.62 3.14
N PRO A 61 2.73 -20.72 4.15
CA PRO A 61 4.05 -21.32 3.99
C PRO A 61 3.97 -22.82 3.64
N ALA A 62 5.04 -23.35 3.08
CA ALA A 62 5.17 -24.79 2.88
C ALA A 62 5.03 -25.54 4.22
N GLY A 63 4.33 -26.67 4.21
CA GLY A 63 4.06 -27.42 5.44
C GLY A 63 3.13 -26.69 6.41
N PHE A 64 2.27 -25.81 5.92
CA PHE A 64 1.28 -25.11 6.72
C PHE A 64 0.46 -26.09 7.60
N ASP A 65 0.36 -25.78 8.90
CA ASP A 65 -0.42 -26.53 9.88
C ASP A 65 -1.45 -25.58 10.52
N GLN A 66 -2.73 -25.84 10.30
CA GLN A 66 -3.82 -25.02 10.82
C GLN A 66 -3.91 -24.96 12.35
N ASN A 67 -3.22 -25.86 13.06
CA ASN A 67 -3.19 -25.91 14.53
C ASN A 67 -2.06 -25.05 15.12
N LYS A 68 -1.17 -24.51 14.27
CA LYS A 68 -0.10 -23.60 14.68
C LYS A 68 -0.55 -22.15 14.57
N LYS A 69 0.15 -21.28 15.30
CA LYS A 69 0.01 -19.83 15.20
C LYS A 69 1.16 -19.24 14.38
N TYR A 70 0.81 -18.40 13.41
CA TYR A 70 1.76 -17.75 12.52
C TYR A 70 1.73 -16.24 12.70
N ALA A 71 2.87 -15.59 12.57
CA ALA A 71 2.93 -14.18 12.30
C ALA A 71 2.41 -13.90 10.87
N ALA A 72 1.75 -12.77 10.68
CA ALA A 72 1.18 -12.41 9.38
C ALA A 72 1.66 -11.04 8.88
N ILE A 73 1.71 -10.85 7.57
CA ILE A 73 2.16 -9.60 6.93
C ILE A 73 1.15 -9.19 5.86
N VAL A 74 0.58 -7.99 6.01
CA VAL A 74 -0.21 -7.32 4.96
C VAL A 74 0.74 -6.66 3.97
N VAL A 75 0.60 -6.94 2.67
CA VAL A 75 1.44 -6.40 1.61
C VAL A 75 0.64 -5.50 0.68
N THR A 76 0.98 -4.21 0.68
CA THR A 76 0.27 -3.14 -0.03
C THR A 76 0.99 -2.77 -1.31
N HIS A 77 0.27 -2.86 -2.44
CA HIS A 77 0.81 -2.63 -3.78
C HIS A 77 1.04 -1.14 -4.11
N PRO A 78 1.90 -0.84 -5.12
CA PRO A 78 2.10 0.50 -5.67
C PRO A 78 0.80 1.14 -6.18
N ILE A 79 0.82 2.46 -6.40
CA ILE A 79 -0.27 3.15 -7.09
C ILE A 79 -0.44 2.58 -8.50
N GLY A 80 -1.69 2.24 -8.84
CA GLY A 80 -2.03 1.64 -10.14
C GLY A 80 -1.51 0.21 -10.33
N GLY A 81 -0.95 -0.41 -9.27
CA GLY A 81 -0.58 -1.83 -9.26
C GLY A 81 -1.73 -2.72 -8.79
N VAL A 82 -1.50 -4.04 -8.81
CA VAL A 82 -2.41 -5.07 -8.34
C VAL A 82 -1.66 -6.14 -7.54
N LYS A 83 -2.42 -6.96 -6.81
CA LYS A 83 -1.91 -8.04 -5.93
C LYS A 83 -1.03 -9.08 -6.63
N GLU A 84 -1.18 -9.26 -7.94
CA GLU A 84 -0.38 -10.22 -8.73
C GLU A 84 1.01 -9.72 -9.09
N GLN A 85 1.23 -8.41 -9.05
CA GLN A 85 2.49 -7.79 -9.45
C GLN A 85 3.52 -7.81 -8.29
N THR A 86 4.32 -6.76 -8.12
CA THR A 86 5.38 -6.71 -7.10
C THR A 86 4.91 -7.05 -5.69
N ALA A 87 3.66 -6.68 -5.31
CA ALA A 87 3.11 -7.01 -3.99
C ALA A 87 3.00 -8.54 -3.79
N GLY A 88 2.50 -9.26 -4.82
CA GLY A 88 2.44 -10.72 -4.81
C GLY A 88 3.81 -11.36 -4.74
N LEU A 89 4.80 -10.81 -5.47
CA LEU A 89 6.17 -11.31 -5.40
C LEU A 89 6.75 -11.22 -3.98
N TYR A 90 6.64 -10.06 -3.33
CA TYR A 90 7.13 -9.89 -1.96
C TYR A 90 6.33 -10.74 -0.96
N ALA A 91 5.00 -10.82 -1.12
CA ALA A 91 4.15 -11.68 -0.30
C ALA A 91 4.58 -13.16 -0.41
N GLN A 92 4.77 -13.65 -1.64
CA GLN A 92 5.27 -15.01 -1.89
C GLN A 92 6.63 -15.24 -1.23
N LYS A 93 7.59 -14.31 -1.43
CA LYS A 93 8.94 -14.43 -0.88
C LYS A 93 8.96 -14.47 0.66
N LEU A 94 8.10 -13.70 1.31
CA LEU A 94 7.97 -13.71 2.77
C LEU A 94 7.22 -14.97 3.27
N ALA A 95 6.23 -15.47 2.51
CA ALA A 95 5.59 -16.74 2.84
C ALA A 95 6.57 -17.93 2.73
N GLU A 96 7.51 -17.90 1.80
CA GLU A 96 8.63 -18.85 1.71
C GLU A 96 9.52 -18.86 2.97
N GLN A 97 9.46 -17.80 3.79
CA GLN A 97 10.18 -17.67 5.05
C GLN A 97 9.32 -18.04 6.29
N GLY A 98 8.12 -18.57 6.09
CA GLY A 98 7.27 -19.07 7.16
C GLY A 98 6.17 -18.13 7.66
N PHE A 99 6.00 -16.97 7.06
CA PHE A 99 4.92 -16.04 7.38
C PHE A 99 3.62 -16.39 6.64
N ILE A 100 2.47 -16.07 7.24
CA ILE A 100 1.24 -15.89 6.48
C ILE A 100 1.31 -14.52 5.83
N THR A 101 1.07 -14.40 4.53
CA THR A 101 1.10 -13.09 3.87
C THR A 101 -0.16 -12.85 3.05
N LEU A 102 -0.59 -11.59 2.98
CA LEU A 102 -1.80 -11.17 2.29
C LEU A 102 -1.47 -10.03 1.34
N ALA A 103 -1.45 -10.30 0.03
CA ALA A 103 -1.41 -9.28 -1.00
C ALA A 103 -2.83 -9.04 -1.52
N TYR A 104 -3.31 -7.80 -1.45
CA TYR A 104 -4.68 -7.45 -1.81
C TYR A 104 -4.72 -6.41 -2.94
N ASP A 105 -5.80 -6.39 -3.70
CA ASP A 105 -6.15 -5.24 -4.53
C ASP A 105 -6.84 -4.20 -3.66
N ALA A 106 -6.38 -2.97 -3.71
CA ALA A 106 -7.01 -1.89 -2.95
C ALA A 106 -8.43 -1.61 -3.46
N SER A 107 -9.26 -0.97 -2.65
CA SER A 107 -10.55 -0.44 -3.06
C SER A 107 -10.42 0.31 -4.38
N TYR A 108 -11.33 0.09 -5.32
CA TYR A 108 -11.35 0.65 -6.67
C TYR A 108 -10.26 0.14 -7.63
N GLN A 109 -9.45 -0.85 -7.24
CA GLN A 109 -8.32 -1.37 -8.04
C GLN A 109 -8.48 -2.87 -8.28
N GLY A 110 -7.84 -3.36 -9.34
CA GLY A 110 -7.72 -4.79 -9.60
C GLY A 110 -9.07 -5.52 -9.72
N GLU A 111 -9.27 -6.53 -8.90
CA GLU A 111 -10.53 -7.27 -8.77
C GLU A 111 -11.39 -6.79 -7.60
N SER A 112 -10.91 -5.84 -6.80
CA SER A 112 -11.67 -5.25 -5.69
C SER A 112 -12.78 -4.35 -6.21
N GLY A 113 -13.83 -4.20 -5.41
CA GLY A 113 -14.98 -3.38 -5.76
C GLY A 113 -14.71 -1.87 -5.66
N GLY A 114 -15.71 -1.11 -6.04
CA GLY A 114 -15.73 0.35 -6.00
C GLY A 114 -15.83 0.98 -7.36
N GLU A 115 -16.67 2.02 -7.45
CA GLU A 115 -16.90 2.79 -8.67
C GLU A 115 -16.71 4.30 -8.40
N PRO A 116 -16.15 5.05 -9.34
CA PRO A 116 -15.56 4.56 -10.60
C PRO A 116 -14.26 3.76 -10.33
N HIS A 117 -14.08 2.70 -11.11
CA HIS A 117 -12.86 1.90 -11.01
C HIS A 117 -11.61 2.74 -11.35
N LEU A 118 -10.44 2.35 -10.86
CA LEU A 118 -9.17 3.08 -10.96
C LEU A 118 -9.13 4.41 -10.19
N MET A 119 -10.06 4.63 -9.26
CA MET A 119 -9.99 5.78 -8.36
C MET A 119 -8.86 5.58 -7.35
N GLU A 120 -8.00 6.58 -7.16
CA GLU A 120 -6.95 6.56 -6.16
C GLU A 120 -7.35 7.47 -5.00
N LEU A 121 -7.82 6.87 -3.91
CA LEU A 121 -8.26 7.56 -2.69
C LEU A 121 -7.37 7.18 -1.52
N PRO A 122 -6.50 8.09 -1.03
CA PRO A 122 -5.59 7.81 0.08
C PRO A 122 -6.29 7.31 1.35
N SER A 123 -7.46 7.87 1.70
CA SER A 123 -8.22 7.42 2.86
C SER A 123 -8.70 5.97 2.74
N ALA A 124 -9.19 5.57 1.55
CA ALA A 124 -9.56 4.19 1.28
C ALA A 124 -8.35 3.26 1.35
N ARG A 125 -7.22 3.66 0.79
CA ARG A 125 -5.98 2.89 0.81
C ARG A 125 -5.46 2.62 2.23
N VAL A 126 -5.54 3.61 3.11
CA VAL A 126 -5.17 3.47 4.53
C VAL A 126 -6.16 2.56 5.25
N ASP A 127 -7.45 2.70 4.98
CA ASP A 127 -8.49 1.89 5.58
C ASP A 127 -8.46 0.42 5.10
N ASP A 128 -8.14 0.17 3.83
CA ASP A 128 -7.93 -1.17 3.28
C ASP A 128 -6.87 -1.96 4.06
N ILE A 129 -5.82 -1.30 4.57
CA ILE A 129 -4.79 -1.92 5.41
C ILE A 129 -5.39 -2.38 6.73
N SER A 130 -6.16 -1.52 7.40
CA SER A 130 -6.84 -1.88 8.66
C SER A 130 -7.87 -3.00 8.46
N CYS A 131 -8.62 -2.99 7.35
CA CYS A 131 -9.56 -4.06 7.00
C CYS A 131 -8.86 -5.38 6.66
N SER A 132 -7.66 -5.32 6.06
CA SER A 132 -6.80 -6.50 5.86
C SER A 132 -6.36 -7.11 7.18
N ILE A 133 -6.03 -6.29 8.18
CA ILE A 133 -5.71 -6.72 9.54
C ILE A 133 -6.95 -7.31 10.23
N ASP A 134 -8.13 -6.70 10.05
CA ASP A 134 -9.39 -7.25 10.53
C ASP A 134 -9.57 -8.69 10.03
N PHE A 135 -9.43 -8.88 8.71
CA PHE A 135 -9.56 -10.20 8.08
C PHE A 135 -8.54 -11.19 8.64
N LEU A 136 -7.24 -10.85 8.65
CA LEU A 136 -6.20 -11.72 9.20
C LEU A 136 -6.46 -12.11 10.64
N SER A 137 -6.98 -11.19 11.46
CA SER A 137 -7.29 -11.43 12.87
C SER A 137 -8.45 -12.43 13.08
N THR A 138 -9.26 -12.71 12.05
CA THR A 138 -10.32 -13.74 12.11
C THR A 138 -9.81 -15.15 11.85
N LEU A 139 -8.61 -15.30 11.30
CA LEU A 139 -8.04 -16.59 10.93
C LEU A 139 -7.47 -17.29 12.17
N SER A 140 -7.98 -18.50 12.47
CA SER A 140 -7.60 -19.23 13.69
C SER A 140 -6.11 -19.54 13.80
N TYR A 141 -5.39 -19.57 12.70
CA TYR A 141 -3.96 -19.84 12.61
C TYR A 141 -3.08 -18.59 12.58
N VAL A 142 -3.66 -17.39 12.57
CA VAL A 142 -2.91 -16.13 12.69
C VAL A 142 -2.86 -15.71 14.16
N ASP A 143 -1.67 -15.25 14.60
CA ASP A 143 -1.54 -14.59 15.89
C ASP A 143 -1.78 -13.08 15.69
N ALA A 144 -2.91 -12.59 16.19
CA ALA A 144 -3.30 -11.18 16.05
C ALA A 144 -2.33 -10.20 16.74
N ASN A 145 -1.45 -10.69 17.63
CA ASN A 145 -0.39 -9.88 18.25
C ASN A 145 0.90 -9.85 17.44
N ARG A 146 0.97 -10.56 16.32
CA ARG A 146 2.15 -10.70 15.45
C ARG A 146 1.82 -10.36 14.00
N ILE A 147 1.15 -9.22 13.78
CA ILE A 147 0.80 -8.73 12.43
C ILE A 147 1.71 -7.57 12.07
N GLY A 148 2.42 -7.70 10.95
CA GLY A 148 3.22 -6.66 10.33
C GLY A 148 2.56 -6.11 9.07
N SER A 149 3.11 -5.02 8.53
CA SER A 149 2.68 -4.44 7.27
C SER A 149 3.88 -4.06 6.41
N LEU A 150 3.81 -4.38 5.12
CA LEU A 150 4.79 -4.03 4.08
C LEU A 150 4.11 -3.21 3.00
N GLY A 151 4.70 -2.08 2.63
CA GLY A 151 4.22 -1.29 1.50
C GLY A 151 5.29 -1.03 0.46
N ILE A 152 4.90 -1.04 -0.82
CA ILE A 152 5.82 -0.84 -1.94
C ILE A 152 5.40 0.43 -2.68
N CYS A 153 6.35 1.34 -2.98
CA CYS A 153 6.10 2.62 -3.66
C CYS A 153 5.05 3.47 -2.90
N GLY A 154 3.98 3.89 -3.55
CA GLY A 154 2.84 4.56 -2.89
C GLY A 154 2.21 3.72 -1.78
N GLY A 155 2.21 2.38 -1.92
CA GLY A 155 1.83 1.46 -0.84
C GLY A 155 2.69 1.65 0.41
N GLY A 156 3.99 1.98 0.24
CA GLY A 156 4.89 2.34 1.33
C GLY A 156 4.44 3.59 2.09
N GLY A 157 4.00 4.62 1.35
CA GLY A 157 3.42 5.82 1.96
C GLY A 157 2.15 5.51 2.75
N TYR A 158 1.30 4.63 2.22
CA TYR A 158 0.05 4.26 2.88
C TYR A 158 0.24 3.39 4.12
N VAL A 159 1.16 2.42 4.13
CA VAL A 159 1.41 1.61 5.34
C VAL A 159 2.04 2.43 6.46
N LEU A 160 2.91 3.39 6.14
CA LEU A 160 3.44 4.33 7.13
C LEU A 160 2.33 5.20 7.71
N SER A 161 1.44 5.72 6.85
CA SER A 161 0.28 6.50 7.30
C SER A 161 -0.67 5.66 8.17
N ALA A 162 -1.00 4.43 7.77
CA ALA A 162 -1.82 3.52 8.56
C ALA A 162 -1.18 3.23 9.93
N ALA A 163 0.14 2.98 9.96
CA ALA A 163 0.85 2.64 11.19
C ALA A 163 0.84 3.77 12.23
N GLN A 164 0.59 5.02 11.85
CA GLN A 164 0.45 6.13 12.81
C GLN A 164 -0.70 5.92 13.80
N THR A 165 -1.78 5.29 13.36
CA THR A 165 -3.01 5.15 14.15
C THR A 165 -3.43 3.69 14.36
N GLU A 166 -3.08 2.77 13.47
CA GLU A 166 -3.42 1.35 13.55
C GLU A 166 -2.42 0.60 14.46
N GLN A 167 -2.78 0.50 15.73
CA GLN A 167 -1.92 -0.06 16.78
C GLN A 167 -1.72 -1.59 16.68
N ARG A 168 -2.53 -2.29 15.86
CA ARG A 168 -2.37 -3.72 15.60
C ARG A 168 -1.22 -4.02 14.64
N ILE A 169 -0.71 -3.03 13.89
CA ILE A 169 0.56 -3.15 13.15
C ILE A 169 1.70 -3.17 14.17
N LYS A 170 2.35 -4.33 14.35
CA LYS A 170 3.43 -4.51 15.33
C LYS A 170 4.81 -4.18 14.76
N ALA A 171 4.97 -4.28 13.44
CA ALA A 171 6.18 -3.90 12.72
C ALA A 171 5.78 -3.41 11.32
N VAL A 172 6.33 -2.29 10.87
CA VAL A 172 6.05 -1.72 9.55
C VAL A 172 7.32 -1.64 8.71
N ALA A 173 7.24 -2.05 7.45
CA ALA A 173 8.35 -1.90 6.51
C ALA A 173 7.88 -1.32 5.18
N THR A 174 8.81 -0.70 4.47
CA THR A 174 8.58 -0.17 3.14
C THR A 174 9.67 -0.58 2.16
N VAL A 175 9.33 -0.68 0.88
CA VAL A 175 10.27 -0.83 -0.23
C VAL A 175 10.02 0.30 -1.22
N SER A 176 11.04 1.12 -1.48
CA SER A 176 10.96 2.29 -2.37
C SER A 176 9.75 3.17 -2.06
N ALA A 177 9.55 3.55 -0.80
CA ALA A 177 8.38 4.33 -0.39
C ALA A 177 8.20 5.62 -1.20
N ALA A 178 6.94 6.02 -1.43
CA ALA A 178 6.57 7.31 -1.98
C ALA A 178 5.37 7.90 -1.22
N GLU A 179 5.48 9.14 -0.76
CA GLU A 179 4.36 9.90 -0.19
C GLU A 179 3.56 10.52 -1.33
N ILE A 180 2.35 9.99 -1.56
CA ILE A 180 1.57 10.35 -2.75
C ILE A 180 1.12 11.81 -2.75
N GLY A 181 0.80 12.36 -1.58
CA GLY A 181 0.37 13.74 -1.50
C GLY A 181 1.48 14.70 -1.89
N ASP A 182 2.69 14.48 -1.39
CA ASP A 182 3.87 15.25 -1.78
C ASP A 182 4.19 15.10 -3.27
N LEU A 183 4.22 13.85 -3.76
CA LEU A 183 4.43 13.56 -5.17
C LEU A 183 3.41 14.29 -6.06
N ARG A 184 2.14 14.39 -5.64
CA ARG A 184 1.09 15.09 -6.40
C ARG A 184 1.16 16.61 -6.24
N ARG A 185 1.52 17.12 -5.06
CA ARG A 185 1.70 18.56 -4.82
C ARG A 185 2.93 19.11 -5.52
N ASN A 186 4.07 18.45 -5.35
CA ASN A 186 5.37 19.00 -5.66
C ASN A 186 6.05 18.34 -6.89
N GLY A 187 5.53 17.19 -7.36
CA GLY A 187 6.20 16.37 -8.37
C GLY A 187 7.39 15.61 -7.80
N LEU A 188 7.93 14.66 -8.55
CA LEU A 188 9.13 13.94 -8.16
C LEU A 188 10.31 14.93 -8.05
N SER A 189 11.05 14.89 -6.94
CA SER A 189 12.16 15.80 -6.65
C SER A 189 11.79 17.30 -6.74
N ASN A 190 10.56 17.64 -6.33
CA ASN A 190 10.02 19.01 -6.36
C ASN A 190 10.00 19.65 -7.77
N SER A 191 9.77 18.84 -8.79
CA SER A 191 9.75 19.27 -10.20
C SER A 191 8.53 20.09 -10.61
N ARG A 192 7.49 20.19 -9.76
CA ARG A 192 6.27 20.93 -10.06
C ARG A 192 6.24 22.29 -9.39
N THR A 193 5.99 23.35 -10.17
CA THR A 193 5.80 24.70 -9.62
C THR A 193 4.45 24.87 -8.94
N TYR A 194 4.30 25.94 -8.16
CA TYR A 194 3.03 26.29 -7.52
C TYR A 194 1.92 26.51 -8.57
N GLU A 195 2.22 27.22 -9.66
CA GLU A 195 1.31 27.53 -10.74
C GLU A 195 0.82 26.24 -11.44
N GLN A 196 1.73 25.31 -11.72
CA GLN A 196 1.40 23.99 -12.31
C GLN A 196 0.50 23.19 -11.38
N ARG A 197 0.75 23.24 -10.06
CA ARG A 197 -0.10 22.60 -9.07
C ARG A 197 -1.51 23.21 -9.05
N MET A 198 -1.61 24.53 -9.04
CA MET A 198 -2.90 25.22 -9.03
C MET A 198 -3.68 24.99 -10.33
N GLN A 199 -2.99 24.95 -11.47
CA GLN A 199 -3.65 24.61 -12.76
C GLN A 199 -4.20 23.18 -12.74
N LEU A 200 -3.44 22.21 -12.21
CA LEU A 200 -3.89 20.82 -12.12
C LEU A 200 -5.13 20.68 -11.21
N LEU A 201 -5.19 21.42 -10.08
CA LEU A 201 -6.38 21.44 -9.22
C LEU A 201 -7.59 22.06 -9.93
N LYS A 202 -7.40 23.13 -10.69
CA LYS A 202 -8.46 23.76 -11.49
C LYS A 202 -9.00 22.79 -12.55
N ASP A 203 -8.11 22.15 -13.30
CA ASP A 203 -8.49 21.16 -14.33
C ASP A 203 -9.26 19.99 -13.73
N ALA A 204 -8.84 19.51 -12.55
CA ALA A 204 -9.53 18.43 -11.85
C ALA A 204 -10.93 18.86 -11.35
N ALA A 205 -11.08 20.09 -10.86
CA ALA A 205 -12.37 20.63 -10.44
C ALA A 205 -13.34 20.80 -11.63
N GLU A 206 -12.84 21.29 -12.75
CA GLU A 206 -13.61 21.40 -13.99
C GLU A 206 -14.05 20.03 -14.52
N GLN A 207 -13.12 19.05 -14.51
CA GLN A 207 -13.42 17.68 -14.90
C GLN A 207 -14.50 17.07 -13.99
N ARG A 208 -14.38 17.24 -12.68
CA ARG A 208 -15.38 16.75 -11.71
C ARG A 208 -16.76 17.36 -11.97
N THR A 209 -16.82 18.64 -12.36
CA THR A 209 -18.09 19.30 -12.75
C THR A 209 -18.67 18.66 -14.00
N ARG A 210 -17.85 18.33 -15.00
CA ARG A 210 -18.29 17.64 -16.22
C ARG A 210 -18.84 16.26 -15.92
N GLU A 211 -18.12 15.47 -15.11
CA GLU A 211 -18.55 14.14 -14.65
C GLU A 211 -19.90 14.20 -13.91
N ALA A 212 -20.08 15.19 -13.03
CA ALA A 212 -21.35 15.40 -12.32
C ALA A 212 -22.52 15.76 -13.27
N ARG A 213 -22.23 16.27 -14.47
CA ARG A 213 -23.22 16.55 -15.54
C ARG A 213 -23.44 15.36 -16.48
N GLY A 214 -22.82 14.21 -16.21
CA GLY A 214 -22.97 12.97 -16.98
C GLY A 214 -21.94 12.76 -18.09
N GLU A 215 -20.88 13.59 -18.16
CA GLU A 215 -19.77 13.32 -19.07
C GLU A 215 -18.93 12.13 -18.59
N ALA A 216 -18.21 11.51 -19.53
CA ALA A 216 -17.37 10.36 -19.24
C ALA A 216 -16.25 10.70 -18.25
N ILE A 217 -15.93 9.74 -17.38
CA ILE A 217 -14.82 9.82 -16.45
C ILE A 217 -13.51 9.89 -17.21
N ARG A 218 -12.69 10.89 -16.90
CA ARG A 218 -11.37 11.05 -17.50
C ARG A 218 -10.36 10.22 -16.73
N LEU A 219 -9.66 9.34 -17.43
CA LEU A 219 -8.48 8.64 -16.90
C LEU A 219 -7.20 9.40 -17.29
N THR A 220 -6.21 9.38 -16.40
CA THR A 220 -4.87 9.92 -16.64
C THR A 220 -3.83 8.81 -16.46
N PRO A 221 -2.79 8.76 -17.30
CA PRO A 221 -1.73 7.78 -17.14
C PRO A 221 -0.92 8.03 -15.83
N THR A 222 -0.52 6.94 -15.17
CA THR A 222 0.34 6.97 -13.98
C THR A 222 1.82 6.83 -14.35
N VAL A 223 2.10 6.27 -15.51
CA VAL A 223 3.42 6.23 -16.18
C VAL A 223 3.24 6.61 -17.65
N PRO A 224 4.28 7.01 -18.39
CA PRO A 224 4.17 7.33 -19.81
C PRO A 224 3.48 6.21 -20.61
N GLU A 225 2.74 6.56 -21.65
CA GLU A 225 2.00 5.59 -22.47
C GLU A 225 2.86 5.01 -23.59
N SER A 226 3.92 5.72 -23.97
CA SER A 226 4.83 5.37 -25.05
C SER A 226 6.24 5.87 -24.75
N THR A 227 7.25 5.20 -25.31
CA THR A 227 8.64 5.72 -25.31
C THR A 227 8.79 7.03 -26.07
N LYS A 228 7.82 7.36 -26.95
CA LYS A 228 7.78 8.66 -27.65
C LYS A 228 7.46 9.82 -26.71
N ASP A 229 6.88 9.52 -25.55
CA ASP A 229 6.56 10.53 -24.52
C ASP A 229 7.77 10.87 -23.65
N PHE A 230 8.91 10.17 -23.85
CA PHE A 230 10.13 10.43 -23.10
C PHE A 230 10.81 11.69 -23.60
N THR A 231 11.26 12.50 -22.65
CA THR A 231 12.13 13.66 -22.88
C THR A 231 13.44 13.44 -22.13
N GLU A 232 14.43 14.31 -22.36
CA GLU A 232 15.69 14.28 -21.59
C GLU A 232 15.44 14.36 -20.08
N ASN A 233 14.41 15.12 -19.69
CA ASN A 233 14.04 15.36 -18.30
C ASN A 233 13.05 14.32 -17.72
N THR A 234 12.68 13.27 -18.48
CA THR A 234 11.81 12.21 -17.93
C THR A 234 12.57 11.46 -16.84
N PRO A 235 12.10 11.48 -15.56
CA PRO A 235 12.75 10.79 -14.46
C PRO A 235 12.92 9.29 -14.71
N VAL A 236 13.96 8.70 -14.11
CA VAL A 236 14.27 7.27 -14.24
C VAL A 236 13.09 6.42 -13.77
N MET A 237 12.48 6.76 -12.65
CA MET A 237 11.30 6.06 -12.12
C MET A 237 10.16 5.96 -13.15
N TYR A 238 9.91 7.00 -13.94
CA TYR A 238 8.83 6.97 -14.95
C TYR A 238 9.22 6.20 -16.22
N ARG A 239 10.49 6.25 -16.66
CA ARG A 239 10.99 5.45 -17.79
C ARG A 239 10.90 3.96 -17.47
N GLU A 240 11.42 3.56 -16.32
CA GLU A 240 11.40 2.18 -15.86
C GLU A 240 9.98 1.73 -15.46
N GLY A 241 9.14 2.66 -14.97
CA GLY A 241 7.72 2.42 -14.72
C GLY A 241 6.96 2.06 -16.00
N TYR A 242 7.28 2.73 -17.12
CA TYR A 242 6.76 2.31 -18.44
C TYR A 242 7.16 0.85 -18.75
N GLU A 243 8.47 0.52 -18.60
CA GLU A 243 8.94 -0.84 -18.87
C GLU A 243 8.24 -1.89 -18.00
N TYR A 244 8.03 -1.58 -16.71
CA TYR A 244 7.36 -2.50 -15.81
C TYR A 244 5.86 -2.65 -16.12
N TYR A 245 5.12 -1.55 -16.18
CA TYR A 245 3.65 -1.60 -16.25
C TYR A 245 3.08 -1.78 -17.65
N ARG A 246 3.86 -1.50 -18.72
CA ARG A 246 3.36 -1.49 -20.10
C ARG A 246 4.04 -2.48 -21.03
N THR A 247 4.93 -3.32 -20.51
CA THR A 247 5.59 -4.37 -21.29
C THR A 247 5.38 -5.73 -20.61
N ALA A 248 5.81 -6.81 -21.30
CA ALA A 248 5.75 -8.17 -20.76
C ALA A 248 6.53 -8.36 -19.44
N ARG A 249 7.32 -7.36 -19.01
CA ARG A 249 8.06 -7.42 -17.74
C ARG A 249 7.12 -7.54 -16.53
N GLY A 250 6.03 -6.79 -16.48
CA GLY A 250 5.13 -6.80 -15.34
C GLY A 250 3.73 -6.26 -15.63
N GLN A 251 3.36 -6.07 -16.92
CA GLN A 251 2.01 -5.64 -17.29
C GLN A 251 0.95 -6.61 -16.77
N HIS A 252 -0.20 -6.07 -16.38
CA HIS A 252 -1.34 -6.87 -15.93
C HIS A 252 -2.65 -6.26 -16.45
N PRO A 253 -3.64 -7.05 -16.91
CA PRO A 253 -4.88 -6.52 -17.49
C PRO A 253 -5.67 -5.65 -16.50
N ASN A 254 -5.64 -5.99 -15.20
CA ASN A 254 -6.31 -5.23 -14.16
C ASN A 254 -5.50 -4.02 -13.63
N ALA A 255 -4.29 -3.78 -14.17
CA ALA A 255 -3.42 -2.66 -13.84
C ALA A 255 -3.04 -1.88 -15.11
N PRO A 256 -3.98 -1.13 -15.72
CA PRO A 256 -3.74 -0.47 -17.01
C PRO A 256 -2.82 0.75 -16.91
N ALA A 257 -2.17 0.97 -15.76
CA ALA A 257 -1.31 2.11 -15.46
C ALA A 257 -2.02 3.46 -15.73
N ARG A 258 -3.27 3.56 -15.30
CA ARG A 258 -4.13 4.76 -15.37
C ARG A 258 -4.88 4.95 -14.06
N ALA A 259 -5.29 6.18 -13.78
CA ALA A 259 -6.10 6.53 -12.62
C ALA A 259 -7.16 7.56 -12.99
N VAL A 260 -8.23 7.63 -12.21
CA VAL A 260 -9.28 8.65 -12.37
C VAL A 260 -8.67 10.04 -12.10
N PHE A 261 -8.77 10.93 -13.11
CA PHE A 261 -8.17 12.26 -13.05
C PHE A 261 -8.78 13.14 -11.95
N SER A 262 -10.08 13.06 -11.75
CA SER A 262 -10.81 13.83 -10.73
C SER A 262 -10.50 13.39 -9.29
N SER A 263 -9.70 12.31 -9.07
CA SER A 263 -9.21 11.90 -7.74
C SER A 263 -7.93 12.65 -7.29
N ILE A 264 -7.27 13.40 -8.19
CA ILE A 264 -6.02 14.12 -7.88
C ILE A 264 -6.14 15.07 -6.67
N PRO A 265 -7.22 15.86 -6.49
CA PRO A 265 -7.35 16.73 -5.30
C PRO A 265 -7.31 15.96 -3.98
N SER A 266 -7.93 14.78 -3.91
CA SER A 266 -7.89 13.92 -2.71
C SER A 266 -6.48 13.43 -2.41
N GLN A 267 -5.71 13.11 -3.46
CA GLN A 267 -4.31 12.73 -3.32
C GLN A 267 -3.46 13.92 -2.84
N MET A 268 -3.65 15.12 -3.39
CA MET A 268 -2.93 16.32 -2.97
C MET A 268 -3.25 16.74 -1.52
N ALA A 269 -4.46 16.46 -1.04
CA ALA A 269 -4.87 16.75 0.34
C ALA A 269 -4.31 15.75 1.35
N PHE A 270 -3.65 14.68 0.91
CA PHE A 270 -3.07 13.68 1.79
C PHE A 270 -1.68 14.11 2.27
N TYR A 271 -1.40 13.90 3.56
CA TYR A 271 -0.15 14.18 4.24
C TYR A 271 0.26 12.94 5.06
N GLY A 272 0.71 11.92 4.35
CA GLY A 272 0.94 10.59 4.91
C GLY A 272 2.08 10.49 5.93
N PHE A 273 2.99 11.46 5.96
CA PHE A 273 4.18 11.44 6.81
C PHE A 273 4.15 12.47 7.96
N GLU A 274 2.96 12.97 8.35
CA GLU A 274 2.92 14.07 9.34
C GLU A 274 3.10 13.62 10.79
N GLN A 275 2.75 12.39 11.16
CA GLN A 275 2.80 11.92 12.56
C GLN A 275 3.59 10.60 12.68
N LEU A 276 4.67 10.43 11.92
CA LEU A 276 5.45 9.18 11.91
C LEU A 276 6.11 8.88 13.25
N GLU A 277 6.31 9.87 14.11
CA GLU A 277 6.77 9.68 15.48
C GLU A 277 5.84 8.81 16.33
N THR A 278 4.54 8.75 15.99
CA THR A 278 3.54 7.92 16.69
C THR A 278 3.69 6.43 16.43
N ILE A 279 4.49 6.04 15.45
CA ILE A 279 4.80 4.62 15.18
C ILE A 279 5.60 4.04 16.35
N SER A 280 6.54 4.82 16.91
CA SER A 280 7.32 4.40 18.08
C SER A 280 6.41 4.05 19.27
N PRO A 281 6.73 3.03 20.08
CA PRO A 281 7.95 2.20 20.07
C PRO A 281 7.90 0.98 19.11
N ARG A 282 6.96 0.94 18.17
CA ARG A 282 6.90 -0.14 17.18
C ARG A 282 7.98 0.08 16.11
N PRO A 283 8.69 -0.99 15.68
CA PRO A 283 9.81 -0.88 14.74
C PRO A 283 9.34 -0.50 13.33
N ALA A 284 10.17 0.32 12.66
CA ALA A 284 9.98 0.73 11.28
C ALA A 284 11.25 0.49 10.44
N LEU A 285 11.10 -0.14 9.28
CA LEU A 285 12.18 -0.39 8.33
C LEU A 285 11.87 0.26 6.98
N MET A 286 12.73 1.16 6.53
CA MET A 286 12.66 1.73 5.19
C MET A 286 13.74 1.08 4.31
N ILE A 287 13.33 0.45 3.21
CA ILE A 287 14.25 -0.10 2.20
C ILE A 287 14.12 0.73 0.93
N ALA A 288 15.22 1.13 0.32
CA ALA A 288 15.22 1.85 -0.93
C ALA A 288 16.43 1.48 -1.80
N GLY A 289 16.28 1.64 -3.11
CA GLY A 289 17.41 1.58 -4.01
C GLY A 289 18.32 2.79 -3.83
N ALA A 290 19.62 2.58 -3.71
CA ALA A 290 20.59 3.65 -3.50
C ALA A 290 20.71 4.63 -4.68
N LYS A 291 20.21 4.26 -5.88
CA LYS A 291 20.13 5.11 -7.07
C LYS A 291 18.71 5.55 -7.43
N ALA A 292 17.75 5.31 -6.54
CA ALA A 292 16.37 5.71 -6.80
C ALA A 292 16.24 7.23 -6.76
N ASP A 293 15.63 7.81 -7.79
CA ASP A 293 15.29 9.23 -7.85
C ASP A 293 14.18 9.62 -6.84
N SER A 294 13.54 8.63 -6.24
CA SER A 294 12.57 8.73 -5.14
C SER A 294 13.16 8.46 -3.75
N LEU A 295 14.47 8.25 -3.61
CA LEU A 295 15.11 7.90 -2.34
C LEU A 295 14.76 8.86 -1.21
N TYR A 296 14.65 10.14 -1.52
CA TYR A 296 14.35 11.20 -0.54
C TYR A 296 13.05 10.96 0.25
N PHE A 297 12.06 10.24 -0.28
CA PHE A 297 10.87 9.86 0.48
C PHE A 297 11.20 8.88 1.62
N SER A 298 12.05 7.89 1.36
CA SER A 298 12.47 6.94 2.39
C SER A 298 13.37 7.61 3.43
N GLU A 299 14.23 8.54 3.02
CA GLU A 299 15.06 9.35 3.92
C GLU A 299 14.20 10.27 4.80
N LEU A 300 13.18 10.94 4.22
CA LEU A 300 12.23 11.77 4.96
C LEU A 300 11.43 10.94 5.98
N ALA A 301 10.94 9.77 5.56
CA ALA A 301 10.23 8.87 6.45
C ALA A 301 11.12 8.43 7.62
N TYR A 302 12.37 8.05 7.34
CA TYR A 302 13.35 7.69 8.36
C TYR A 302 13.63 8.86 9.32
N GLN A 303 13.78 10.09 8.82
CA GLN A 303 14.02 11.28 9.65
C GLN A 303 12.85 11.56 10.60
N LYS A 304 11.61 11.44 10.12
CA LYS A 304 10.39 11.73 10.90
C LYS A 304 10.00 10.63 11.89
N THR A 305 10.38 9.37 11.63
CA THR A 305 10.10 8.25 12.53
C THR A 305 11.07 8.25 13.72
N GLN A 306 10.58 7.85 14.92
CA GLN A 306 11.41 7.64 16.11
C GLN A 306 11.90 6.18 16.20
N GLU A 307 12.87 5.93 17.11
CA GLU A 307 13.39 4.58 17.36
C GLU A 307 12.29 3.61 17.89
N PRO A 308 12.37 2.32 17.58
CA PRO A 308 13.39 1.66 16.74
C PRO A 308 13.11 1.81 15.24
N LYS A 309 14.07 2.29 14.50
CA LYS A 309 13.97 2.50 13.05
C LYS A 309 15.24 2.12 12.30
N GLU A 310 15.10 1.78 11.04
CA GLU A 310 16.24 1.47 10.18
C GLU A 310 15.99 1.95 8.73
N LEU A 311 17.04 2.46 8.09
CA LEU A 311 17.09 2.72 6.66
C LEU A 311 18.10 1.77 6.02
N PHE A 312 17.65 0.91 5.12
CA PHE A 312 18.48 -0.05 4.38
C PHE A 312 18.52 0.31 2.90
N LEU A 313 19.71 0.66 2.40
CA LEU A 313 19.92 1.03 1.00
C LEU A 313 20.46 -0.16 0.21
N VAL A 314 19.78 -0.52 -0.89
CA VAL A 314 20.23 -1.58 -1.81
C VAL A 314 21.15 -0.95 -2.85
N PRO A 315 22.46 -1.29 -2.85
CA PRO A 315 23.43 -0.67 -3.75
C PRO A 315 23.07 -0.87 -5.22
N GLY A 316 23.17 0.19 -6.00
CA GLY A 316 22.98 0.15 -7.45
C GLY A 316 21.54 0.09 -7.94
N ALA A 317 20.57 -0.20 -7.08
CA ALA A 317 19.16 -0.30 -7.45
C ALA A 317 18.53 1.07 -7.68
N SER A 318 17.66 1.18 -8.68
CA SER A 318 16.70 2.27 -8.88
C SER A 318 15.41 2.01 -8.08
N HIS A 319 14.39 2.88 -8.26
CA HIS A 319 13.06 2.67 -7.67
C HIS A 319 12.37 1.38 -8.17
N ILE A 320 12.30 1.23 -9.48
CA ILE A 320 11.57 0.13 -10.14
C ILE A 320 12.38 -1.18 -10.18
N ASP A 321 13.71 -1.10 -10.10
CA ASP A 321 14.57 -2.27 -9.96
C ASP A 321 14.19 -3.12 -8.74
N MET A 322 13.71 -2.46 -7.68
CA MET A 322 13.25 -3.10 -6.45
C MET A 322 11.94 -3.88 -6.61
N TYR A 323 11.24 -3.79 -7.77
CA TYR A 323 9.96 -4.45 -7.96
C TYR A 323 10.08 -5.94 -8.29
N ASP A 324 11.06 -6.30 -9.11
CA ASP A 324 11.12 -7.64 -9.72
C ASP A 324 12.53 -8.15 -10.01
N LYS A 325 13.57 -7.29 -10.05
CA LYS A 325 14.92 -7.73 -10.40
C LYS A 325 15.55 -8.53 -9.26
N PRO A 326 15.85 -9.84 -9.44
CA PRO A 326 16.26 -10.73 -8.35
C PRO A 326 17.48 -10.24 -7.58
N GLN A 327 18.46 -9.61 -8.25
CA GLN A 327 19.67 -9.09 -7.61
C GLN A 327 19.40 -7.98 -6.59
N TYR A 328 18.24 -7.30 -6.68
CA TYR A 328 17.84 -6.23 -5.76
C TYR A 328 16.71 -6.66 -4.82
N VAL A 329 15.80 -7.51 -5.31
CA VAL A 329 14.72 -8.08 -4.49
C VAL A 329 15.26 -9.02 -3.42
N THR A 330 16.26 -9.85 -3.75
CA THR A 330 16.82 -10.84 -2.80
C THR A 330 17.40 -10.19 -1.54
N PRO A 331 18.29 -9.18 -1.61
CA PRO A 331 18.79 -8.52 -0.39
C PRO A 331 17.67 -7.79 0.38
N ALA A 332 16.67 -7.21 -0.30
CA ALA A 332 15.53 -6.61 0.35
C ALA A 332 14.69 -7.64 1.12
N VAL A 333 14.39 -8.79 0.52
CA VAL A 333 13.65 -9.88 1.17
C VAL A 333 14.44 -10.46 2.35
N THR A 334 15.75 -10.63 2.22
CA THR A 334 16.61 -11.08 3.32
C THR A 334 16.52 -10.12 4.51
N LYS A 335 16.59 -8.81 4.24
CA LYS A 335 16.46 -7.77 5.28
C LYS A 335 15.08 -7.75 5.92
N LEU A 336 14.01 -7.81 5.11
CA LEU A 336 12.63 -7.90 5.59
C LEU A 336 12.40 -9.14 6.46
N THR A 337 12.93 -10.29 6.03
CA THR A 337 12.83 -11.55 6.80
C THR A 337 13.44 -11.41 8.17
N ALA A 338 14.68 -10.93 8.25
CA ALA A 338 15.37 -10.72 9.53
C ALA A 338 14.60 -9.73 10.42
N PHE A 339 14.11 -8.63 9.85
CA PHE A 339 13.32 -7.63 10.56
C PHE A 339 12.02 -8.22 11.14
N TYR A 340 11.21 -8.90 10.33
CA TYR A 340 9.96 -9.47 10.82
C TYR A 340 10.18 -10.67 11.76
N GLN A 341 11.22 -11.48 11.57
CA GLN A 341 11.58 -12.53 12.52
C GLN A 341 12.00 -11.97 13.89
N GLN A 342 12.68 -10.83 13.92
CA GLN A 342 13.05 -10.16 15.16
C GLN A 342 11.85 -9.57 15.91
N TYR A 343 10.91 -8.95 15.20
CA TYR A 343 9.88 -8.14 15.83
C TYR A 343 8.47 -8.74 15.82
N LEU A 344 8.26 -9.85 15.10
CA LEU A 344 7.03 -10.62 15.10
C LEU A 344 7.24 -12.06 15.66
N ALA A 345 8.32 -12.28 16.44
CA ALA A 345 8.65 -13.57 17.04
C ALA A 345 7.62 -14.00 18.12
#